data_1f7b3dab23236ede3fdeeaa20fc70ef9
#
_entry.id   1f7b3dab23236ede3fdeeaa20fc70ef9
#
_cell.length_a   1.000
_cell.length_b   1.000
_cell.length_c   1.000
_cell.angle_alpha   90.00
_cell.angle_beta   90.00
_cell.angle_gamma   90.00
#
_symmetry.space_group_name_H-M   'P 1'
#
loop_
_entity.id
_entity.type
_entity.pdbx_description
1 polymer ?
#
loop_
_entity_poly.entity_id
_entity_poly.type
_entity_poly.pdbx_seq_one_letter_code
_entity_poly.pdbx_strand_id
1 'polypeptide(L)'
;MSIGAKKGYKFSRSNKKGYFMKIGVFDSGLGGLVITKAFIQALPEYDYVYYGDTEHLPYGEKTPEQIMGYTIEAIKFLISQKCGLIIIACNTATSIALRYLQQKFIPSYAPDVKVLGVVIPTVEEALSDNAAQVGVIATPATVNSRLYTAELHKIKPELQVKEVAAPELVPAIESNNFAAAEAKALEYAAHFSDADSLILGCTHYPLLKECFRKVLPKVRIISQDELMGAKLADYLRRHIEIDICLSRNHDYKFLVSNWNEHYQKVAAIMFPDVPVCERV
;
A
#
# COMPACT_ATOMS: atom_id res chain seq x y z
N MET A 1 26.94 29.04 -10.29
CA MET A 1 26.27 28.16 -11.26
C MET A 1 24.82 28.08 -10.90
N SER A 2 23.93 28.64 -11.73
CA SER A 2 22.49 28.75 -11.50
C SER A 2 21.83 27.38 -11.69
N ILE A 3 21.28 26.81 -10.62
CA ILE A 3 20.46 25.58 -10.68
C ILE A 3 19.11 26.00 -11.24
N GLY A 4 18.89 25.70 -12.52
CA GLY A 4 17.63 25.98 -13.20
C GLY A 4 16.46 25.32 -12.48
N ALA A 5 15.50 26.12 -12.05
CA ALA A 5 14.24 25.68 -11.47
C ALA A 5 13.52 24.78 -12.48
N LYS A 6 13.46 23.46 -12.22
CA LYS A 6 12.65 22.52 -13.00
C LYS A 6 11.18 22.95 -12.85
N LYS A 7 10.52 23.25 -13.98
CA LYS A 7 9.09 23.56 -14.04
C LYS A 7 8.29 22.42 -13.38
N GLY A 8 7.54 22.75 -12.32
CA GLY A 8 6.62 21.81 -11.68
C GLY A 8 5.57 21.30 -12.67
N TYR A 9 5.13 20.08 -12.48
CA TYR A 9 4.09 19.44 -13.29
C TYR A 9 2.73 20.10 -12.96
N LYS A 10 2.07 20.70 -13.96
CA LYS A 10 0.73 21.26 -13.82
C LYS A 10 -0.21 20.53 -14.76
N PHE A 11 -1.27 19.92 -14.24
CA PHE A 11 -2.39 19.53 -15.04
C PHE A 11 -3.08 20.83 -15.53
N SER A 12 -2.99 21.14 -16.82
CA SER A 12 -3.54 22.38 -17.37
C SER A 12 -5.06 22.45 -17.17
N ARG A 13 -5.54 23.39 -16.37
CA ARG A 13 -6.97 23.73 -16.22
C ARG A 13 -7.59 24.39 -17.46
N SER A 14 -6.83 24.57 -18.55
CA SER A 14 -7.32 25.24 -19.74
C SER A 14 -7.88 24.23 -20.73
N ASN A 15 -9.11 23.83 -20.56
CA ASN A 15 -10.13 23.61 -21.60
C ASN A 15 -11.33 22.89 -20.97
N LYS A 16 -12.55 23.27 -21.36
CA LYS A 16 -13.85 22.71 -20.96
C LYS A 16 -14.10 21.23 -21.32
N LYS A 17 -13.05 20.47 -21.71
CA LYS A 17 -13.00 19.00 -21.74
C LYS A 17 -12.12 18.59 -20.57
N GLY A 18 -12.73 18.18 -19.45
CA GLY A 18 -12.04 17.77 -18.23
C GLY A 18 -10.94 16.74 -18.55
N TYR A 19 -9.71 17.00 -18.08
CA TYR A 19 -8.70 15.97 -18.04
C TYR A 19 -9.11 14.99 -16.94
N PHE A 20 -9.63 13.84 -17.36
CA PHE A 20 -9.89 12.74 -16.44
C PHE A 20 -8.56 12.11 -16.03
N MET A 21 -8.38 12.01 -14.72
CA MET A 21 -7.19 11.44 -14.11
C MET A 21 -7.46 9.99 -13.69
N LYS A 22 -6.43 9.16 -13.70
CA LYS A 22 -6.50 7.78 -13.25
C LYS A 22 -6.21 7.66 -11.76
N ILE A 23 -6.60 6.53 -11.17
CA ILE A 23 -6.16 6.12 -9.85
C ILE A 23 -4.83 5.37 -10.03
N GLY A 24 -3.76 5.88 -9.42
CA GLY A 24 -2.47 5.20 -9.35
C GLY A 24 -2.37 4.36 -8.08
N VAL A 25 -1.84 3.15 -8.18
CA VAL A 25 -1.51 2.31 -7.03
C VAL A 25 -0.03 1.97 -7.09
N PHE A 26 0.70 2.34 -6.05
CA PHE A 26 2.12 2.06 -5.92
C PHE A 26 2.40 0.99 -4.87
N ASP A 27 3.20 0.02 -5.22
CA ASP A 27 3.80 -0.93 -4.30
C ASP A 27 5.29 -1.13 -4.59
N SER A 28 6.03 -1.58 -3.58
CA SER A 28 7.46 -1.91 -3.74
C SER A 28 7.72 -3.17 -4.55
N GLY A 29 6.70 -3.95 -4.86
CA GLY A 29 6.84 -5.22 -5.57
C GLY A 29 5.51 -5.70 -6.17
N LEU A 30 5.10 -6.92 -5.84
CA LEU A 30 3.88 -7.55 -6.35
C LEU A 30 2.75 -7.63 -5.30
N GLY A 31 3.07 -7.48 -4.00
CA GLY A 31 2.09 -7.59 -2.92
C GLY A 31 0.91 -6.61 -3.05
N GLY A 32 1.16 -5.43 -3.59
CA GLY A 32 0.13 -4.42 -3.86
C GLY A 32 -0.93 -4.84 -4.88
N LEU A 33 -0.69 -5.90 -5.67
CA LEU A 33 -1.71 -6.48 -6.56
C LEU A 33 -2.93 -6.97 -5.77
N VAL A 34 -2.72 -7.52 -4.57
CA VAL A 34 -3.81 -7.97 -3.69
C VAL A 34 -4.71 -6.79 -3.29
N ILE A 35 -4.10 -5.66 -2.97
CA ILE A 35 -4.82 -4.42 -2.61
C ILE A 35 -5.48 -3.79 -3.85
N THR A 36 -4.79 -3.79 -4.99
CA THR A 36 -5.34 -3.28 -6.26
C THR A 36 -6.56 -4.07 -6.69
N LYS A 37 -6.55 -5.40 -6.52
CA LYS A 37 -7.71 -6.27 -6.76
C LYS A 37 -8.90 -5.82 -5.91
N ALA A 38 -8.70 -5.55 -4.62
CA ALA A 38 -9.76 -5.08 -3.73
C ALA A 38 -10.35 -3.73 -4.19
N PHE A 39 -9.53 -2.81 -4.70
CA PHE A 39 -10.01 -1.55 -5.29
C PHE A 39 -10.85 -1.79 -6.54
N ILE A 40 -10.37 -2.60 -7.48
CA ILE A 40 -11.07 -2.91 -8.73
C ILE A 40 -12.40 -3.63 -8.45
N GLN A 41 -12.42 -4.56 -7.48
CA GLN A 41 -13.67 -5.25 -7.10
C GLN A 41 -14.71 -4.32 -6.48
N ALA A 42 -14.29 -3.34 -5.69
CA ALA A 42 -15.19 -2.38 -5.04
C ALA A 42 -15.65 -1.27 -5.99
N LEU A 43 -14.80 -0.86 -6.92
CA LEU A 43 -14.97 0.31 -7.77
C LEU A 43 -14.48 0.00 -9.21
N PRO A 44 -15.14 -0.94 -9.92
CA PRO A 44 -14.65 -1.43 -11.21
C PRO A 44 -14.74 -0.41 -12.34
N GLU A 45 -15.54 0.64 -12.19
CA GLU A 45 -15.73 1.65 -13.24
C GLU A 45 -14.53 2.57 -13.44
N TYR A 46 -13.65 2.75 -12.44
CA TYR A 46 -12.50 3.65 -12.54
C TYR A 46 -11.34 3.06 -13.35
N ASP A 47 -10.51 3.96 -13.87
CA ASP A 47 -9.25 3.58 -14.53
C ASP A 47 -8.12 3.50 -13.51
N TYR A 48 -7.40 2.38 -13.50
CA TYR A 48 -6.29 2.13 -12.58
C TYR A 48 -4.97 1.97 -13.32
N VAL A 49 -3.91 2.48 -12.70
CA VAL A 49 -2.52 2.18 -13.07
C VAL A 49 -1.82 1.65 -11.83
N TYR A 50 -1.53 0.36 -11.81
CA TYR A 50 -0.64 -0.24 -10.84
C TYR A 50 0.81 -0.05 -11.27
N TYR A 51 1.68 0.29 -10.31
CA TYR A 51 3.13 0.28 -10.50
C TYR A 51 3.82 -0.42 -9.35
N GLY A 52 4.53 -1.51 -9.66
CA GLY A 52 5.35 -2.29 -8.73
C GLY A 52 6.84 -2.09 -8.99
N ASP A 53 7.60 -1.65 -7.98
CA ASP A 53 9.05 -1.48 -8.07
C ASP A 53 9.78 -2.80 -7.77
N THR A 54 9.62 -3.76 -8.66
CA THR A 54 10.19 -5.11 -8.53
C THR A 54 11.71 -5.15 -8.68
N GLU A 55 12.34 -4.08 -9.21
CA GLU A 55 13.80 -3.99 -9.36
C GLU A 55 14.49 -3.79 -8.01
N HIS A 56 13.86 -3.07 -7.08
CA HIS A 56 14.48 -2.70 -5.81
C HIS A 56 13.97 -3.52 -4.60
N LEU A 57 13.23 -4.60 -4.84
CA LEU A 57 12.78 -5.52 -3.77
C LEU A 57 13.95 -6.07 -2.93
N PRO A 58 13.72 -6.42 -1.64
CA PRO A 58 12.61 -6.03 -0.80
C PRO A 58 12.85 -4.67 -0.11
N TYR A 59 11.83 -3.80 -0.03
CA TYR A 59 11.95 -2.50 0.65
C TYR A 59 12.14 -2.63 2.17
N GLY A 60 11.67 -3.72 2.76
CA GLY A 60 11.74 -3.95 4.21
C GLY A 60 13.16 -3.96 4.80
N GLU A 61 14.18 -4.16 3.95
CA GLU A 61 15.61 -4.22 4.31
C GLU A 61 16.41 -2.99 3.86
N LYS A 62 15.78 -2.06 3.16
CA LYS A 62 16.42 -0.84 2.65
C LYS A 62 16.51 0.25 3.71
N THR A 63 17.45 1.18 3.51
CA THR A 63 17.53 2.38 4.35
C THR A 63 16.34 3.32 4.09
N PRO A 64 15.96 4.17 5.06
CA PRO A 64 14.91 5.16 4.87
C PRO A 64 15.15 6.09 3.66
N GLU A 65 16.41 6.46 3.40
CA GLU A 65 16.81 7.31 2.28
C GLU A 65 16.57 6.61 0.94
N GLN A 66 16.91 5.32 0.84
CA GLN A 66 16.66 4.51 -0.36
C GLN A 66 15.16 4.37 -0.61
N ILE A 67 14.38 3.99 0.41
CA ILE A 67 12.92 3.86 0.33
C ILE A 67 12.28 5.18 -0.11
N MET A 68 12.71 6.30 0.47
CA MET A 68 12.25 7.65 0.11
C MET A 68 12.53 7.95 -1.36
N GLY A 69 13.77 7.71 -1.81
CA GLY A 69 14.20 7.97 -3.19
C GLY A 69 13.38 7.18 -4.20
N TYR A 70 13.29 5.85 -4.02
CA TYR A 70 12.50 4.98 -4.89
C TYR A 70 11.03 5.34 -4.91
N THR A 71 10.45 5.64 -3.74
CA THR A 71 9.03 6.07 -3.65
C THR A 71 8.79 7.37 -4.41
N ILE A 72 9.67 8.36 -4.31
CA ILE A 72 9.55 9.62 -5.07
C ILE A 72 9.58 9.36 -6.58
N GLU A 73 10.48 8.51 -7.07
CA GLU A 73 10.54 8.19 -8.51
C GLU A 73 9.29 7.43 -8.96
N ALA A 74 8.79 6.49 -8.17
CA ALA A 74 7.52 5.81 -8.44
C ALA A 74 6.32 6.77 -8.52
N ILE A 75 6.23 7.73 -7.60
CA ILE A 75 5.18 8.75 -7.62
C ILE A 75 5.30 9.65 -8.85
N LYS A 76 6.50 10.09 -9.23
CA LYS A 76 6.73 10.84 -10.48
C LYS A 76 6.30 10.04 -11.71
N PHE A 77 6.62 8.75 -11.74
CA PHE A 77 6.22 7.86 -12.81
C PHE A 77 4.68 7.76 -12.92
N LEU A 78 3.97 7.51 -11.82
CA LEU A 78 2.51 7.47 -11.82
C LEU A 78 1.87 8.81 -12.23
N ILE A 79 2.46 9.95 -11.83
CA ILE A 79 2.02 11.27 -12.29
C ILE A 79 2.18 11.38 -13.82
N SER A 80 3.29 10.86 -14.39
CA SER A 80 3.50 10.83 -15.85
C SER A 80 2.46 9.97 -16.58
N GLN A 81 1.91 8.94 -15.91
CA GLN A 81 0.82 8.09 -16.40
C GLN A 81 -0.57 8.74 -16.24
N LYS A 82 -0.63 10.03 -15.85
CA LYS A 82 -1.86 10.82 -15.61
C LYS A 82 -2.65 10.37 -14.38
N CYS A 83 -2.00 9.81 -13.38
CA CYS A 83 -2.64 9.52 -12.10
C CYS A 83 -2.77 10.79 -11.25
N GLY A 84 -3.99 11.15 -10.87
CA GLY A 84 -4.29 12.32 -10.03
C GLY A 84 -4.62 11.97 -8.59
N LEU A 85 -5.06 10.74 -8.35
CA LEU A 85 -5.17 10.13 -7.03
C LEU A 85 -4.20 8.95 -7.00
N ILE A 86 -3.22 8.98 -6.10
CA ILE A 86 -2.22 7.92 -5.98
C ILE A 86 -2.31 7.31 -4.59
N ILE A 87 -2.39 5.98 -4.52
CA ILE A 87 -2.46 5.22 -3.28
C ILE A 87 -1.15 4.44 -3.14
N ILE A 88 -0.41 4.70 -2.06
CA ILE A 88 0.76 3.90 -1.69
C ILE A 88 0.25 2.68 -0.93
N ALA A 89 0.16 1.53 -1.61
CA ALA A 89 -0.26 0.26 -1.03
C ALA A 89 0.83 -0.34 -0.12
N CYS A 90 2.11 -0.14 -0.46
CA CYS A 90 3.24 -0.59 0.34
C CYS A 90 3.25 0.08 1.72
N ASN A 91 3.17 -0.74 2.79
CA ASN A 91 3.23 -0.24 4.17
C ASN A 91 4.59 0.38 4.49
N THR A 92 5.67 -0.23 4.01
CA THR A 92 7.04 0.27 4.19
C THR A 92 7.22 1.65 3.54
N ALA A 93 6.80 1.80 2.28
CA ALA A 93 6.86 3.07 1.59
C ALA A 93 5.95 4.14 2.24
N THR A 94 4.74 3.74 2.66
CA THR A 94 3.82 4.61 3.40
C THR A 94 4.47 5.15 4.66
N SER A 95 5.08 4.27 5.47
CA SER A 95 5.64 4.66 6.77
C SER A 95 6.83 5.60 6.66
N ILE A 96 7.61 5.50 5.60
CA ILE A 96 8.82 6.32 5.42
C ILE A 96 8.53 7.58 4.60
N ALA A 97 7.75 7.49 3.54
CA ALA A 97 7.70 8.55 2.53
C ALA A 97 6.42 9.40 2.54
N LEU A 98 5.27 8.84 2.96
CA LEU A 98 3.96 9.49 2.75
C LEU A 98 3.89 10.92 3.32
N ARG A 99 4.33 11.11 4.55
CA ARG A 99 4.26 12.44 5.20
C ARG A 99 5.09 13.49 4.44
N TYR A 100 6.30 13.13 4.02
CA TYR A 100 7.14 14.02 3.22
C TYR A 100 6.50 14.30 1.85
N LEU A 101 5.97 13.28 1.19
CA LEU A 101 5.27 13.44 -0.09
C LEU A 101 4.11 14.43 0.04
N GLN A 102 3.23 14.25 1.02
CA GLN A 102 2.05 15.09 1.21
C GLN A 102 2.40 16.53 1.61
N GLN A 103 3.39 16.73 2.46
CA GLN A 103 3.68 18.05 3.05
C GLN A 103 4.72 18.87 2.28
N LYS A 104 5.61 18.22 1.52
CA LYS A 104 6.75 18.89 0.88
C LYS A 104 6.79 18.65 -0.63
N PHE A 105 6.85 17.39 -1.04
CA PHE A 105 7.12 17.07 -2.45
C PHE A 105 5.93 17.39 -3.36
N ILE A 106 4.74 16.86 -3.09
CA ILE A 106 3.55 17.05 -3.93
C ILE A 106 3.12 18.51 -4.02
N PRO A 107 3.07 19.32 -2.94
CA PRO A 107 2.72 20.73 -3.04
C PRO A 107 3.64 21.53 -3.97
N SER A 108 4.91 21.14 -4.07
CA SER A 108 5.88 21.83 -4.93
C SER A 108 5.98 21.26 -6.35
N TYR A 109 5.70 19.96 -6.54
CA TYR A 109 5.91 19.26 -7.81
C TYR A 109 4.63 19.13 -8.64
N ALA A 110 3.53 18.71 -8.01
CA ALA A 110 2.24 18.43 -8.66
C ALA A 110 1.08 18.73 -7.69
N PRO A 111 0.75 20.00 -7.39
CA PRO A 111 -0.17 20.41 -6.32
C PRO A 111 -1.61 19.91 -6.51
N ASP A 112 -2.00 19.55 -7.74
CA ASP A 112 -3.33 19.02 -8.05
C ASP A 112 -3.44 17.50 -7.77
N VAL A 113 -2.31 16.80 -7.53
CA VAL A 113 -2.28 15.36 -7.22
C VAL A 113 -2.54 15.13 -5.74
N LYS A 114 -3.25 14.05 -5.43
CA LYS A 114 -3.44 13.55 -4.07
C LYS A 114 -2.71 12.24 -3.88
N VAL A 115 -2.00 12.11 -2.75
CA VAL A 115 -1.30 10.88 -2.38
C VAL A 115 -1.84 10.40 -1.04
N LEU A 116 -2.31 9.16 -1.00
CA LEU A 116 -2.85 8.48 0.17
C LEU A 116 -1.96 7.28 0.52
N GLY A 117 -2.10 6.76 1.73
CA GLY A 117 -1.44 5.54 2.17
C GLY A 117 -2.40 4.63 2.90
N VAL A 118 -2.04 3.36 3.03
CA VAL A 118 -2.91 2.32 3.60
C VAL A 118 -2.89 2.25 5.13
N VAL A 119 -1.95 2.91 5.81
CA VAL A 119 -1.78 2.79 7.27
C VAL A 119 -2.94 3.41 8.04
N ILE A 120 -3.35 4.66 7.72
CA ILE A 120 -4.41 5.36 8.46
C ILE A 120 -5.75 4.60 8.43
N PRO A 121 -6.30 4.20 7.26
CA PRO A 121 -7.54 3.44 7.25
C PRO A 121 -7.43 2.08 7.97
N THR A 122 -6.24 1.47 8.02
CA THR A 122 -6.01 0.23 8.78
C THR A 122 -6.03 0.49 10.29
N VAL A 123 -5.44 1.60 10.74
CA VAL A 123 -5.46 2.04 12.15
C VAL A 123 -6.88 2.33 12.62
N GLU A 124 -7.66 3.07 11.83
CA GLU A 124 -9.08 3.35 12.12
C GLU A 124 -9.88 2.05 12.29
N GLU A 125 -9.64 1.07 11.41
CA GLU A 125 -10.29 -0.23 11.47
C GLU A 125 -9.92 -1.02 12.73
N ALA A 126 -8.65 -0.97 13.14
CA ALA A 126 -8.17 -1.67 14.33
C ALA A 126 -8.83 -1.17 15.62
N LEU A 127 -9.30 0.07 15.64
CA LEU A 127 -9.92 0.70 16.81
C LEU A 127 -11.45 0.65 16.80
N SER A 128 -12.09 0.11 15.75
CA SER A 128 -13.55 0.09 15.60
C SER A 128 -14.27 -0.67 16.72
N ASP A 129 -13.63 -1.71 17.29
CA ASP A 129 -14.21 -2.61 18.31
C ASP A 129 -13.74 -2.29 19.75
N ASN A 130 -13.31 -1.06 19.99
CA ASN A 130 -12.83 -0.61 21.30
C ASN A 130 -11.65 -1.43 21.89
N ALA A 131 -10.77 -1.95 21.01
CA ALA A 131 -9.61 -2.75 21.39
C ALA A 131 -8.77 -2.08 22.47
N ALA A 132 -8.27 -2.85 23.44
CA ALA A 132 -7.32 -2.41 24.46
C ALA A 132 -5.88 -2.75 24.08
N GLN A 133 -5.68 -3.82 23.29
CA GLN A 133 -4.38 -4.28 22.85
C GLN A 133 -4.39 -4.61 21.35
N VAL A 134 -3.52 -3.94 20.59
CA VAL A 134 -3.38 -4.15 19.14
C VAL A 134 -1.99 -4.69 18.82
N GLY A 135 -1.96 -5.83 18.13
CA GLY A 135 -0.75 -6.37 17.51
C GLY A 135 -0.55 -5.80 16.11
N VAL A 136 0.69 -5.65 15.72
CA VAL A 136 1.08 -5.31 14.34
C VAL A 136 2.24 -6.23 13.93
N ILE A 137 2.03 -7.00 12.87
CA ILE A 137 3.11 -7.73 12.22
C ILE A 137 3.46 -7.04 10.90
N ALA A 138 4.73 -6.70 10.69
CA ALA A 138 5.17 -5.92 9.55
C ALA A 138 6.63 -6.18 9.17
N THR A 139 7.13 -5.51 8.13
CA THR A 139 8.56 -5.55 7.79
C THR A 139 9.40 -4.80 8.82
N PRO A 140 10.72 -5.10 8.93
CA PRO A 140 11.61 -4.38 9.85
C PRO A 140 11.56 -2.86 9.67
N ALA A 141 11.60 -2.37 8.44
CA ALA A 141 11.54 -0.92 8.18
C ALA A 141 10.22 -0.29 8.65
N THR A 142 9.08 -0.98 8.47
CA THR A 142 7.77 -0.51 8.97
C THR A 142 7.75 -0.45 10.50
N VAL A 143 8.19 -1.51 11.19
CA VAL A 143 8.25 -1.56 12.66
C VAL A 143 9.20 -0.48 13.20
N ASN A 144 10.40 -0.35 12.62
CA ASN A 144 11.38 0.65 13.04
C ASN A 144 10.88 2.09 12.87
N SER A 145 10.00 2.35 11.90
CA SER A 145 9.40 3.67 11.71
C SER A 145 8.46 4.08 12.85
N ARG A 146 7.94 3.13 13.61
CA ARG A 146 6.95 3.32 14.68
C ARG A 146 5.66 4.01 14.20
N LEU A 147 5.37 4.02 12.90
CA LEU A 147 4.22 4.75 12.35
C LEU A 147 2.91 4.18 12.89
N TYR A 148 2.73 2.86 12.93
CA TYR A 148 1.51 2.24 13.45
C TYR A 148 1.26 2.63 14.91
N THR A 149 2.26 2.47 15.77
CA THR A 149 2.16 2.90 17.18
C THR A 149 1.82 4.39 17.29
N ALA A 150 2.50 5.25 16.53
CA ALA A 150 2.28 6.68 16.58
C ALA A 150 0.85 7.07 16.14
N GLU A 151 0.32 6.45 15.06
CA GLU A 151 -1.03 6.76 14.59
C GLU A 151 -2.12 6.17 15.50
N LEU A 152 -1.92 4.96 16.05
CA LEU A 152 -2.81 4.35 17.05
C LEU A 152 -2.89 5.22 18.33
N HIS A 153 -1.75 5.68 18.84
CA HIS A 153 -1.69 6.50 20.06
C HIS A 153 -2.24 7.92 19.86
N LYS A 154 -2.32 8.45 18.64
CA LYS A 154 -3.03 9.73 18.38
C LYS A 154 -4.52 9.63 18.66
N ILE A 155 -5.12 8.45 18.41
CA ILE A 155 -6.56 8.22 18.60
C ILE A 155 -6.83 7.69 20.00
N LYS A 156 -6.00 6.76 20.49
CA LYS A 156 -6.16 6.10 21.80
C LYS A 156 -4.81 6.04 22.52
N PRO A 157 -4.43 7.08 23.29
CA PRO A 157 -3.11 7.19 23.91
C PRO A 157 -2.75 6.04 24.87
N GLU A 158 -3.75 5.45 25.53
CA GLU A 158 -3.60 4.35 26.50
C GLU A 158 -3.55 2.96 25.85
N LEU A 159 -3.70 2.86 24.53
CA LEU A 159 -3.71 1.59 23.82
C LEU A 159 -2.38 0.85 23.98
N GLN A 160 -2.44 -0.43 24.29
CA GLN A 160 -1.27 -1.29 24.24
C GLN A 160 -1.00 -1.69 22.80
N VAL A 161 0.19 -1.36 22.29
CA VAL A 161 0.60 -1.68 20.92
C VAL A 161 1.84 -2.55 20.94
N LYS A 162 1.75 -3.73 20.31
CA LYS A 162 2.86 -4.66 20.15
C LYS A 162 3.20 -4.81 18.67
N GLU A 163 4.33 -4.23 18.25
CA GLU A 163 4.84 -4.39 16.89
C GLU A 163 5.91 -5.48 16.84
N VAL A 164 5.80 -6.40 15.87
CA VAL A 164 6.77 -7.47 15.62
C VAL A 164 7.22 -7.43 14.17
N ALA A 165 8.53 -7.36 13.99
CA ALA A 165 9.14 -7.43 12.66
C ALA A 165 9.25 -8.89 12.20
N ALA A 166 8.83 -9.14 10.95
CA ALA A 166 8.85 -10.47 10.33
C ALA A 166 9.62 -10.44 8.99
N PRO A 167 10.96 -10.36 9.03
CA PRO A 167 11.79 -10.20 7.83
C PRO A 167 11.70 -11.39 6.87
N GLU A 168 11.44 -12.61 7.35
CA GLU A 168 11.46 -13.81 6.55
C GLU A 168 10.19 -14.01 5.71
N LEU A 169 9.06 -13.38 6.08
CA LEU A 169 7.78 -13.66 5.42
C LEU A 169 7.74 -13.18 3.97
N VAL A 170 8.21 -11.97 3.67
CA VAL A 170 8.21 -11.44 2.30
C VAL A 170 9.10 -12.28 1.39
N PRO A 171 10.37 -12.56 1.71
CA PRO A 171 11.21 -13.43 0.90
C PRO A 171 10.63 -14.84 0.67
N ALA A 172 10.01 -15.44 1.68
CA ALA A 172 9.39 -16.76 1.55
C ALA A 172 8.19 -16.74 0.57
N ILE A 173 7.34 -15.72 0.65
CA ILE A 173 6.20 -15.54 -0.27
C ILE A 173 6.70 -15.25 -1.69
N GLU A 174 7.63 -14.31 -1.85
CA GLU A 174 8.20 -13.94 -3.16
C GLU A 174 8.95 -15.09 -3.82
N SER A 175 9.55 -16.00 -3.04
CA SER A 175 10.16 -17.24 -3.57
C SER A 175 9.16 -18.37 -3.84
N ASN A 176 7.85 -18.12 -3.68
CA ASN A 176 6.78 -19.12 -3.79
C ASN A 176 6.93 -20.29 -2.78
N ASN A 177 7.59 -20.07 -1.66
CA ASN A 177 7.76 -21.05 -0.60
C ASN A 177 6.71 -20.83 0.50
N PHE A 178 5.45 -21.10 0.17
CA PHE A 178 4.35 -20.89 1.11
C PHE A 178 4.44 -21.78 2.35
N ALA A 179 4.98 -22.99 2.24
CA ALA A 179 5.18 -23.84 3.42
C ALA A 179 6.12 -23.21 4.47
N ALA A 180 7.21 -22.58 4.02
CA ALA A 180 8.11 -21.84 4.91
C ALA A 180 7.44 -20.55 5.43
N ALA A 181 6.69 -19.84 4.60
CA ALA A 181 5.96 -18.63 5.01
C ALA A 181 4.91 -18.95 6.08
N GLU A 182 4.12 -20.01 5.92
CA GLU A 182 3.14 -20.48 6.91
C GLU A 182 3.81 -20.92 8.23
N ALA A 183 4.88 -21.70 8.16
CA ALA A 183 5.63 -22.12 9.35
C ALA A 183 6.13 -20.90 10.15
N LYS A 184 6.68 -19.89 9.47
CA LYS A 184 7.10 -18.64 10.11
C LYS A 184 5.91 -17.80 10.62
N ALA A 185 4.81 -17.76 9.90
CA ALA A 185 3.61 -17.08 10.39
C ALA A 185 3.08 -17.68 11.68
N LEU A 186 3.14 -19.02 11.85
CA LEU A 186 2.79 -19.72 13.09
C LEU A 186 3.72 -19.33 14.25
N GLU A 187 5.04 -19.26 14.01
CA GLU A 187 6.00 -18.81 15.03
C GLU A 187 5.69 -17.38 15.48
N TYR A 188 5.45 -16.46 14.52
CA TYR A 188 5.12 -15.06 14.81
C TYR A 188 3.77 -14.89 15.50
N ALA A 189 2.78 -15.72 15.17
CA ALA A 189 1.44 -15.66 15.77
C ALA A 189 1.47 -15.81 17.30
N ALA A 190 2.40 -16.59 17.85
CA ALA A 190 2.55 -16.78 19.29
C ALA A 190 2.78 -15.47 20.06
N HIS A 191 3.30 -14.44 19.39
CA HIS A 191 3.51 -13.13 20.01
C HIS A 191 2.21 -12.35 20.24
N PHE A 192 1.09 -12.76 19.68
CA PHE A 192 -0.16 -11.98 19.62
C PHE A 192 -1.35 -12.69 20.26
N SER A 193 -1.12 -13.75 21.05
CA SER A 193 -2.19 -14.52 21.71
C SER A 193 -3.09 -13.68 22.62
N ASP A 194 -2.56 -12.59 23.17
CA ASP A 194 -3.24 -11.71 24.10
C ASP A 194 -3.81 -10.44 23.45
N ALA A 195 -3.63 -10.27 22.11
CA ALA A 195 -4.12 -9.12 21.40
C ALA A 195 -5.63 -9.24 21.12
N ASP A 196 -6.35 -8.12 21.16
CA ASP A 196 -7.73 -8.04 20.68
C ASP A 196 -7.79 -8.09 19.15
N SER A 197 -6.83 -7.43 18.50
CA SER A 197 -6.70 -7.43 17.04
C SER A 197 -5.25 -7.49 16.60
N LEU A 198 -5.02 -8.05 15.40
CA LEU A 198 -3.72 -8.14 14.74
C LEU A 198 -3.78 -7.51 13.34
N ILE A 199 -3.03 -6.46 13.14
CA ILE A 199 -2.85 -5.81 11.83
C ILE A 199 -1.79 -6.57 11.02
N LEU A 200 -2.16 -7.00 9.81
CA LEU A 200 -1.24 -7.50 8.81
C LEU A 200 -0.62 -6.32 8.04
N GLY A 201 0.45 -5.75 8.57
CA GLY A 201 1.08 -4.50 8.13
C GLY A 201 2.04 -4.65 6.93
N CYS A 202 1.74 -5.55 6.01
CA CYS A 202 2.46 -5.73 4.75
C CYS A 202 1.51 -6.23 3.67
N THR A 203 1.68 -5.76 2.43
CA THR A 203 0.84 -6.13 1.28
C THR A 203 0.90 -7.62 0.89
N HIS A 204 1.93 -8.34 1.33
CA HIS A 204 2.07 -9.77 1.13
C HIS A 204 1.32 -10.61 2.17
N TYR A 205 1.13 -10.11 3.38
CA TYR A 205 0.60 -10.90 4.50
C TYR A 205 -0.89 -11.28 4.39
N PRO A 206 -1.74 -10.61 3.58
CA PRO A 206 -3.07 -11.13 3.28
C PRO A 206 -3.09 -12.57 2.76
N LEU A 207 -2.01 -13.03 2.09
CA LEU A 207 -1.87 -14.41 1.63
C LEU A 207 -1.75 -15.42 2.78
N LEU A 208 -1.37 -14.97 3.97
CA LEU A 208 -1.22 -15.77 5.18
C LEU A 208 -2.36 -15.55 6.20
N LYS A 209 -3.37 -14.74 5.88
CA LYS A 209 -4.42 -14.35 6.82
C LYS A 209 -5.18 -15.55 7.41
N GLU A 210 -5.45 -16.57 6.61
CA GLU A 210 -6.13 -17.78 7.08
C GLU A 210 -5.26 -18.60 8.04
N CYS A 211 -3.94 -18.58 7.84
CA CYS A 211 -2.99 -19.17 8.79
C CYS A 211 -3.09 -18.47 10.17
N PHE A 212 -3.05 -17.14 10.19
CA PHE A 212 -3.22 -16.36 11.43
C PHE A 212 -4.59 -16.59 12.07
N ARG A 213 -5.70 -16.57 11.29
CA ARG A 213 -7.06 -16.83 11.79
C ARG A 213 -7.20 -18.18 12.47
N LYS A 214 -6.60 -19.22 11.87
CA LYS A 214 -6.64 -20.59 12.41
C LYS A 214 -5.97 -20.72 13.77
N VAL A 215 -4.85 -20.04 13.98
CA VAL A 215 -4.05 -20.17 15.21
C VAL A 215 -4.37 -19.10 16.26
N LEU A 216 -5.02 -18.01 15.86
CA LEU A 216 -5.45 -16.91 16.72
C LEU A 216 -6.98 -16.73 16.65
N PRO A 217 -7.80 -17.76 17.01
CA PRO A 217 -9.25 -17.73 16.77
C PRO A 217 -10.00 -16.67 17.59
N LYS A 218 -9.37 -16.09 18.61
CA LYS A 218 -9.93 -15.03 19.46
C LYS A 218 -9.43 -13.63 19.07
N VAL A 219 -8.43 -13.55 18.21
CA VAL A 219 -7.82 -12.28 17.76
C VAL A 219 -8.44 -11.87 16.44
N ARG A 220 -8.95 -10.66 16.33
CA ARG A 220 -9.47 -10.12 15.08
C ARG A 220 -8.32 -9.83 14.12
N ILE A 221 -8.22 -10.57 13.03
CA ILE A 221 -7.20 -10.35 12.00
C ILE A 221 -7.66 -9.24 11.05
N ILE A 222 -6.88 -8.17 10.98
CA ILE A 222 -7.13 -7.00 10.13
C ILE A 222 -6.24 -7.10 8.90
N SER A 223 -6.86 -7.38 7.76
CA SER A 223 -6.20 -7.59 6.50
C SER A 223 -6.61 -6.53 5.48
N GLN A 224 -5.64 -5.86 4.88
CA GLN A 224 -5.86 -4.70 4.02
C GLN A 224 -6.65 -5.02 2.74
N ASP A 225 -6.56 -6.24 2.21
CA ASP A 225 -7.32 -6.69 1.06
C ASP A 225 -8.85 -6.71 1.32
N GLU A 226 -9.26 -6.89 2.56
CA GLU A 226 -10.68 -6.96 2.94
C GLU A 226 -11.29 -5.57 3.20
N LEU A 227 -10.47 -4.58 3.52
CA LEU A 227 -10.97 -3.28 3.96
C LEU A 227 -10.70 -2.13 2.96
N MET A 228 -9.62 -2.19 2.17
CA MET A 228 -9.18 -1.05 1.39
C MET A 228 -10.15 -0.66 0.27
N GLY A 229 -10.88 -1.61 -0.32
CA GLY A 229 -11.91 -1.30 -1.32
C GLY A 229 -13.02 -0.41 -0.77
N ALA A 230 -13.58 -0.78 0.39
CA ALA A 230 -14.61 0.01 1.06
C ALA A 230 -14.08 1.36 1.55
N LYS A 231 -12.86 1.41 2.05
CA LYS A 231 -12.22 2.67 2.50
C LYS A 231 -11.98 3.65 1.35
N LEU A 232 -11.60 3.15 0.15
CA LEU A 232 -11.47 3.99 -1.03
C LEU A 232 -12.84 4.50 -1.50
N ALA A 233 -13.85 3.65 -1.54
CA ALA A 233 -15.22 4.05 -1.89
C ALA A 233 -15.76 5.15 -0.96
N ASP A 234 -15.56 4.99 0.36
CA ASP A 234 -15.95 6.01 1.34
C ASP A 234 -15.15 7.30 1.18
N TYR A 235 -13.85 7.21 0.89
CA TYR A 235 -13.02 8.38 0.62
C TYR A 235 -13.54 9.17 -0.59
N LEU A 236 -13.82 8.53 -1.72
CA LEU A 236 -14.32 9.19 -2.91
C LEU A 236 -15.71 9.79 -2.70
N ARG A 237 -16.58 9.09 -1.96
CA ARG A 237 -17.91 9.62 -1.59
C ARG A 237 -17.81 10.91 -0.77
N ARG A 238 -16.80 11.06 0.10
CA ARG A 238 -16.58 12.26 0.92
C ARG A 238 -15.81 13.36 0.19
N HIS A 239 -15.10 13.02 -0.90
CA HIS A 239 -14.24 13.92 -1.67
C HIS A 239 -14.70 14.01 -3.13
N ILE A 240 -15.93 14.53 -3.30
CA ILE A 240 -16.59 14.68 -4.60
C ILE A 240 -15.71 15.47 -5.60
N GLU A 241 -14.95 16.45 -5.11
CA GLU A 241 -14.02 17.27 -5.91
C GLU A 241 -12.87 16.46 -6.54
N ILE A 242 -12.53 15.33 -5.95
CA ILE A 242 -11.55 14.37 -6.49
C ILE A 242 -12.27 13.41 -7.41
N ASP A 243 -13.38 12.85 -6.94
CA ASP A 243 -14.16 11.83 -7.63
C ASP A 243 -14.56 12.26 -9.05
N ILE A 244 -15.08 13.47 -9.22
CA ILE A 244 -15.51 14.00 -10.53
C ILE A 244 -14.36 14.22 -11.52
N CYS A 245 -13.11 14.21 -11.05
CA CYS A 245 -11.92 14.34 -11.88
C CYS A 245 -11.36 12.98 -12.33
N LEU A 246 -11.87 11.87 -11.80
CA LEU A 246 -11.38 10.54 -12.12
C LEU A 246 -12.07 9.97 -13.36
N SER A 247 -11.29 9.31 -14.21
CA SER A 247 -11.78 8.64 -15.41
C SER A 247 -12.43 7.29 -15.08
N ARG A 248 -13.47 6.95 -15.87
CA ARG A 248 -14.29 5.75 -15.70
C ARG A 248 -14.49 5.06 -17.05
N ASN A 249 -13.44 4.31 -17.47
CA ASN A 249 -13.46 3.57 -18.74
C ASN A 249 -13.17 2.08 -18.53
N HIS A 250 -13.05 1.61 -17.27
CA HIS A 250 -12.65 0.25 -16.93
C HIS A 250 -11.26 -0.11 -17.52
N ASP A 251 -10.33 0.89 -17.61
CA ASP A 251 -8.98 0.69 -18.14
C ASP A 251 -8.01 0.37 -16.99
N TYR A 252 -7.46 -0.84 -16.99
CA TYR A 252 -6.55 -1.31 -15.95
C TYR A 252 -5.19 -1.60 -16.56
N LYS A 253 -4.15 -0.93 -16.05
CA LYS A 253 -2.76 -1.15 -16.44
C LYS A 253 -1.94 -1.65 -15.26
N PHE A 254 -1.15 -2.68 -15.50
CA PHE A 254 -0.27 -3.25 -14.49
C PHE A 254 1.18 -3.15 -15.00
N LEU A 255 1.95 -2.26 -14.36
CA LEU A 255 3.31 -1.89 -14.76
C LEU A 255 4.28 -2.28 -13.66
N VAL A 256 5.46 -2.77 -14.05
CA VAL A 256 6.51 -3.16 -13.11
C VAL A 256 7.88 -2.73 -13.63
N SER A 257 8.83 -2.39 -12.73
CA SER A 257 10.18 -1.96 -13.12
C SER A 257 11.04 -3.12 -13.64
N ASN A 258 10.79 -4.35 -13.16
CA ASN A 258 11.45 -5.56 -13.66
C ASN A 258 10.46 -6.72 -13.73
N TRP A 259 10.56 -7.53 -14.81
CA TRP A 259 9.63 -8.62 -15.06
C TRP A 259 10.35 -9.88 -15.57
N ASN A 260 10.01 -11.03 -15.00
CA ASN A 260 10.52 -12.32 -15.41
C ASN A 260 9.47 -13.43 -15.12
N GLU A 261 9.73 -14.66 -15.54
CA GLU A 261 8.81 -15.80 -15.33
C GLU A 261 8.49 -16.08 -13.86
N HIS A 262 9.44 -15.81 -12.96
CA HIS A 262 9.21 -15.97 -11.52
C HIS A 262 8.18 -14.96 -11.03
N TYR A 263 8.34 -13.68 -11.35
CA TYR A 263 7.38 -12.64 -10.99
C TYR A 263 5.99 -12.88 -11.61
N GLN A 264 5.92 -13.45 -12.81
CA GLN A 264 4.64 -13.83 -13.41
C GLN A 264 3.91 -14.89 -12.59
N LYS A 265 4.60 -15.89 -12.08
CA LYS A 265 4.02 -16.93 -11.21
C LYS A 265 3.53 -16.34 -9.88
N VAL A 266 4.33 -15.49 -9.26
CA VAL A 266 3.97 -14.83 -7.99
C VAL A 266 2.77 -13.89 -8.19
N ALA A 267 2.75 -13.08 -9.26
CA ALA A 267 1.62 -12.20 -9.57
C ALA A 267 0.32 -12.97 -9.79
N ALA A 268 0.36 -14.13 -10.46
CA ALA A 268 -0.81 -14.98 -10.68
C ALA A 268 -1.41 -15.54 -9.37
N ILE A 269 -0.60 -15.72 -8.33
CA ILE A 269 -1.08 -16.12 -7.01
C ILE A 269 -1.79 -14.95 -6.31
N MET A 270 -1.19 -13.76 -6.39
CA MET A 270 -1.71 -12.55 -5.74
C MET A 270 -2.97 -12.01 -6.40
N PHE A 271 -3.05 -12.14 -7.71
CA PHE A 271 -4.19 -11.70 -8.51
C PHE A 271 -4.35 -12.64 -9.72
N PRO A 272 -5.09 -13.76 -9.60
CA PRO A 272 -5.20 -14.76 -10.66
C PRO A 272 -5.66 -14.24 -12.03
N ASP A 273 -6.49 -13.19 -12.03
CA ASP A 273 -7.03 -12.56 -13.24
C ASP A 273 -6.24 -11.33 -13.67
N VAL A 274 -5.04 -11.10 -13.12
CA VAL A 274 -4.23 -9.97 -13.52
C VAL A 274 -3.83 -10.11 -15.00
N PRO A 275 -4.08 -9.11 -15.82
CA PRO A 275 -3.50 -9.04 -17.15
C PRO A 275 -1.97 -9.05 -17.05
N VAL A 276 -1.30 -9.48 -18.11
CA VAL A 276 0.17 -9.51 -18.14
C VAL A 276 0.74 -8.15 -17.69
N CYS A 277 1.58 -8.18 -16.65
CA CYS A 277 2.28 -6.97 -16.24
C CYS A 277 3.27 -6.54 -17.33
N GLU A 278 3.28 -5.26 -17.66
CA GLU A 278 4.20 -4.68 -18.63
C GLU A 278 5.45 -4.15 -17.89
N ARG A 279 6.63 -4.49 -18.39
CA ARG A 279 7.88 -3.91 -17.90
C ARG A 279 8.03 -2.48 -18.44
N VAL A 280 8.41 -1.54 -17.58
CA VAL A 280 8.62 -0.12 -17.91
C VAL A 280 9.98 0.37 -17.44
#